data_fd17a42e585cbc722341b229c03179d0
#
_entry.id   fd17a42e585cbc722341b229c03179d0
#
_cell.length_a   1.000
_cell.length_b   1.000
_cell.length_c   1.000
_cell.angle_alpha   90.00
_cell.angle_beta   90.00
_cell.angle_gamma   90.00
#
_symmetry.space_group_name_H-M   'P 1'
#
loop_
_entity.id
_entity.type
_entity.pdbx_description
1 polymer ?
#
loop_
_entity_poly.entity_id
_entity_poly.type
_entity_poly.pdbx_seq_one_letter_code
_entity_poly.pdbx_strand_id
1 'polypeptide(L)'
;RRSSDLMERALELLGDIVFHSTFPQHEIEKETEVIIDEIQSYEDNPSELIFDDFEDMIFRNHPLGRNILGKPELLRSFRTEDVLSFTRRFYQPGNMVFFVQGQYDFKKIIRLAEKYMSDIPAVEIENRRTPPPLYIPEHLTVTKDTHQAHVMIGSRGYNAYDDKRTALYLLNNILGGPGMNSKLNVSLRERRGLVYNVESNLTSYTDTGAFCIYFGTDIEDMDTCLKLTYKELK
;
A
#
# COMPACT_ATOMS: atom_id res chain seq x y z
N ARG A 1 4.23 -1.18 -39.60
CA ARG A 1 3.00 -1.35 -38.77
C ARG A 1 2.66 0.03 -38.21
N ARG A 2 1.44 0.50 -38.47
CA ARG A 2 1.02 1.85 -38.00
C ARG A 2 0.77 1.82 -36.49
N SER A 3 1.11 2.92 -35.78
CA SER A 3 0.88 3.06 -34.32
C SER A 3 -0.60 2.84 -33.94
N SER A 4 -1.51 3.06 -34.89
CA SER A 4 -2.95 2.80 -34.73
C SER A 4 -3.30 1.32 -34.49
N ASP A 5 -2.51 0.39 -35.04
CA ASP A 5 -2.77 -1.06 -34.94
C ASP A 5 -2.28 -1.57 -33.58
N LEU A 6 -1.23 -0.95 -33.01
CA LEU A 6 -0.73 -1.28 -31.69
C LEU A 6 -1.71 -0.90 -30.58
N MET A 7 -2.38 0.26 -30.71
CA MET A 7 -3.37 0.69 -29.75
C MET A 7 -4.60 -0.23 -29.73
N GLU A 8 -5.12 -0.59 -30.89
CA GLU A 8 -6.25 -1.51 -30.98
C GLU A 8 -5.94 -2.86 -30.32
N ARG A 9 -4.77 -3.42 -30.63
CA ARG A 9 -4.31 -4.68 -30.00
C ARG A 9 -4.08 -4.54 -28.49
N ALA A 10 -3.62 -3.38 -28.03
CA ALA A 10 -3.46 -3.12 -26.61
C ALA A 10 -4.81 -3.10 -25.86
N LEU A 11 -5.83 -2.45 -26.44
CA LEU A 11 -7.16 -2.44 -25.85
C LEU A 11 -7.83 -3.82 -25.89
N GLU A 12 -7.69 -4.54 -27.01
CA GLU A 12 -8.16 -5.92 -27.12
C GLU A 12 -7.56 -6.81 -26.03
N LEU A 13 -6.22 -6.77 -25.88
CA LEU A 13 -5.51 -7.55 -24.85
C LEU A 13 -5.90 -7.14 -23.43
N LEU A 14 -6.00 -5.84 -23.14
CA LEU A 14 -6.42 -5.36 -21.81
C LEU A 14 -7.85 -5.77 -21.50
N GLY A 15 -8.77 -5.66 -22.47
CA GLY A 15 -10.15 -6.11 -22.30
C GLY A 15 -10.22 -7.61 -22.01
N ASP A 16 -9.46 -8.41 -22.75
CA ASP A 16 -9.42 -9.87 -22.57
C ASP A 16 -8.85 -10.25 -21.19
N ILE A 17 -7.69 -9.71 -20.80
CA ILE A 17 -7.06 -10.01 -19.51
C ILE A 17 -7.95 -9.58 -18.33
N VAL A 18 -8.57 -8.40 -18.41
CA VAL A 18 -9.34 -7.85 -17.28
C VAL A 18 -10.69 -8.53 -17.14
N PHE A 19 -11.38 -8.82 -18.24
CA PHE A 19 -12.79 -9.22 -18.19
C PHE A 19 -13.06 -10.68 -18.58
N HIS A 20 -12.11 -11.34 -19.27
CA HIS A 20 -12.31 -12.71 -19.78
C HIS A 20 -11.33 -13.72 -19.17
N SER A 21 -10.57 -13.33 -18.14
CA SER A 21 -9.70 -14.27 -17.43
C SER A 21 -10.50 -15.39 -16.78
N THR A 22 -10.04 -16.63 -16.95
CA THR A 22 -10.74 -17.85 -16.51
C THR A 22 -10.26 -18.39 -15.16
N PHE A 23 -9.09 -17.96 -14.70
CA PHE A 23 -8.47 -18.34 -13.43
C PHE A 23 -8.48 -19.87 -13.18
N PRO A 24 -7.84 -20.69 -14.04
CA PRO A 24 -7.83 -22.14 -13.87
C PRO A 24 -7.26 -22.52 -12.48
N GLN A 25 -7.85 -23.52 -11.82
CA GLN A 25 -7.47 -23.90 -10.45
C GLN A 25 -5.97 -24.20 -10.32
N HIS A 26 -5.37 -24.88 -11.28
CA HIS A 26 -3.94 -25.21 -11.25
C HIS A 26 -3.02 -24.00 -11.38
N GLU A 27 -3.48 -22.89 -11.98
CA GLU A 27 -2.72 -21.64 -12.00
C GLU A 27 -2.89 -20.87 -10.68
N ILE A 28 -4.07 -20.93 -10.05
CA ILE A 28 -4.27 -20.38 -8.70
C ILE A 28 -3.36 -21.09 -7.69
N GLU A 29 -3.24 -22.40 -7.78
CA GLU A 29 -2.36 -23.19 -6.91
C GLU A 29 -0.89 -22.81 -7.07
N LYS A 30 -0.42 -22.60 -8.30
CA LYS A 30 0.95 -22.13 -8.55
C LYS A 30 1.18 -20.72 -8.03
N GLU A 31 0.27 -19.81 -8.30
CA GLU A 31 0.35 -18.43 -7.81
C GLU A 31 0.30 -18.36 -6.28
N THR A 32 -0.49 -19.24 -5.65
CA THR A 32 -0.54 -19.35 -4.18
C THR A 32 0.84 -19.67 -3.59
N GLU A 33 1.60 -20.60 -4.17
CA GLU A 33 2.95 -20.91 -3.67
C GLU A 33 3.91 -19.72 -3.92
N VAL A 34 3.80 -19.01 -5.03
CA VAL A 34 4.60 -17.78 -5.28
C VAL A 34 4.31 -16.71 -4.22
N ILE A 35 3.03 -16.48 -3.90
CA ILE A 35 2.64 -15.49 -2.87
C ILE A 35 3.12 -15.96 -1.47
N ILE A 36 3.12 -17.24 -1.19
CA ILE A 36 3.63 -17.78 0.08
C ILE A 36 5.14 -17.57 0.20
N ASP A 37 5.88 -17.77 -0.88
CA ASP A 37 7.32 -17.48 -0.92
C ASP A 37 7.58 -15.97 -0.71
N GLU A 38 6.71 -15.10 -1.27
CA GLU A 38 6.76 -13.66 -1.05
C GLU A 38 6.49 -13.32 0.43
N ILE A 39 5.48 -13.91 1.07
CA ILE A 39 5.20 -13.73 2.51
C ILE A 39 6.44 -14.11 3.34
N GLN A 40 7.08 -15.24 3.06
CA GLN A 40 8.29 -15.66 3.77
C GLN A 40 9.45 -14.66 3.57
N SER A 41 9.61 -14.14 2.36
CA SER A 41 10.61 -13.11 2.08
C SER A 41 10.39 -11.82 2.88
N TYR A 42 9.12 -11.41 3.07
CA TYR A 42 8.77 -10.27 3.93
C TYR A 42 9.00 -10.57 5.41
N GLU A 43 8.68 -11.76 5.88
CA GLU A 43 8.93 -12.18 7.28
C GLU A 43 10.42 -12.20 7.62
N ASP A 44 11.28 -12.44 6.64
CA ASP A 44 12.74 -12.41 6.76
C ASP A 44 13.33 -11.00 6.63
N ASN A 45 12.51 -10.00 6.29
CA ASN A 45 12.93 -8.60 6.14
C ASN A 45 12.27 -7.68 7.19
N PRO A 46 12.85 -7.53 8.39
CA PRO A 46 12.26 -6.73 9.46
C PRO A 46 12.05 -5.26 9.12
N SER A 47 12.85 -4.70 8.19
CA SER A 47 12.73 -3.31 7.76
C SER A 47 11.48 -3.03 6.94
N GLU A 48 10.91 -4.05 6.31
CA GLU A 48 9.65 -3.97 5.56
C GLU A 48 8.47 -4.44 6.43
N LEU A 49 8.62 -5.56 7.12
CA LEU A 49 7.58 -6.14 7.97
C LEU A 49 7.07 -5.17 9.04
N ILE A 50 7.92 -4.31 9.59
CA ILE A 50 7.54 -3.36 10.63
C ILE A 50 6.46 -2.38 10.16
N PHE A 51 6.35 -2.09 8.86
CA PHE A 51 5.29 -1.24 8.32
C PHE A 51 3.93 -1.93 8.39
N ASP A 52 3.87 -3.21 8.05
CA ASP A 52 2.64 -4.01 8.14
C ASP A 52 2.21 -4.20 9.60
N ASP A 53 3.16 -4.54 10.48
CA ASP A 53 2.91 -4.66 11.93
C ASP A 53 2.38 -3.36 12.52
N PHE A 54 2.92 -2.22 12.09
CA PHE A 54 2.47 -0.91 12.53
C PHE A 54 1.06 -0.59 12.01
N GLU A 55 0.76 -0.89 10.75
CA GLU A 55 -0.59 -0.67 10.21
C GLU A 55 -1.62 -1.57 10.89
N ASP A 56 -1.30 -2.83 11.21
CA ASP A 56 -2.18 -3.70 12.02
C ASP A 56 -2.44 -3.10 13.41
N MET A 57 -1.42 -2.52 14.05
CA MET A 57 -1.59 -1.88 15.35
C MET A 57 -2.52 -0.66 15.31
N ILE A 58 -2.30 0.27 14.37
CA ILE A 58 -3.11 1.51 14.31
C ILE A 58 -4.51 1.31 13.73
N PHE A 59 -4.71 0.26 12.92
CA PHE A 59 -5.99 -0.10 12.33
C PHE A 59 -6.53 -1.44 12.83
N ARG A 60 -6.26 -1.77 14.08
CA ARG A 60 -6.63 -3.06 14.67
C ARG A 60 -8.10 -3.42 14.48
N ASN A 61 -8.34 -4.66 14.06
CA ASN A 61 -9.68 -5.18 13.72
C ASN A 61 -10.37 -4.47 12.53
N HIS A 62 -9.63 -3.74 11.73
CA HIS A 62 -10.15 -3.09 10.52
C HIS A 62 -9.45 -3.63 9.26
N PRO A 63 -10.12 -3.67 8.09
CA PRO A 63 -9.49 -4.15 6.85
C PRO A 63 -8.19 -3.44 6.45
N LEU A 64 -8.02 -2.16 6.80
CA LEU A 64 -6.79 -1.40 6.52
C LEU A 64 -5.55 -1.93 7.28
N GLY A 65 -5.74 -2.60 8.42
CA GLY A 65 -4.64 -3.20 9.18
C GLY A 65 -4.30 -4.63 8.77
N ARG A 66 -4.95 -5.16 7.75
CA ARG A 66 -4.65 -6.52 7.26
C ARG A 66 -3.45 -6.49 6.34
N ASN A 67 -2.53 -7.43 6.52
CA ASN A 67 -1.45 -7.63 5.56
C ASN A 67 -2.03 -7.88 4.16
N ILE A 68 -1.52 -7.18 3.16
CA ILE A 68 -2.02 -7.23 1.79
C ILE A 68 -1.80 -8.59 1.12
N LEU A 69 -0.75 -9.31 1.51
CA LEU A 69 -0.45 -10.64 1.00
C LEU A 69 -1.37 -11.71 1.60
N GLY A 70 -2.09 -11.41 2.70
CA GLY A 70 -2.99 -12.33 3.35
C GLY A 70 -2.28 -13.31 4.28
N LYS A 71 -2.82 -14.53 4.38
CA LYS A 71 -2.28 -15.62 5.22
C LYS A 71 -2.17 -16.91 4.41
N PRO A 72 -1.09 -17.68 4.56
CA PRO A 72 -0.87 -18.91 3.79
C PRO A 72 -2.04 -19.92 3.84
N GLU A 73 -2.65 -20.08 5.02
CA GLU A 73 -3.78 -21.01 5.20
C GLU A 73 -5.01 -20.56 4.40
N LEU A 74 -5.26 -19.26 4.35
CA LEU A 74 -6.37 -18.68 3.61
C LEU A 74 -6.10 -18.73 2.10
N LEU A 75 -4.89 -18.42 1.66
CA LEU A 75 -4.49 -18.47 0.25
C LEU A 75 -4.67 -19.89 -0.32
N ARG A 76 -4.25 -20.93 0.42
CA ARG A 76 -4.43 -22.34 0.00
C ARG A 76 -5.90 -22.76 -0.09
N SER A 77 -6.81 -22.05 0.54
CA SER A 77 -8.23 -22.34 0.50
C SER A 77 -8.93 -21.79 -0.75
N PHE A 78 -8.35 -20.81 -1.45
CA PHE A 78 -8.99 -20.17 -2.60
C PHE A 78 -9.21 -21.12 -3.78
N ARG A 79 -10.35 -20.95 -4.42
CA ARG A 79 -10.77 -21.70 -5.60
C ARG A 79 -11.09 -20.73 -6.74
N THR A 80 -11.09 -21.25 -7.95
CA THR A 80 -11.50 -20.51 -9.17
C THR A 80 -12.78 -19.70 -8.95
N GLU A 81 -13.78 -20.28 -8.28
CA GLU A 81 -15.06 -19.62 -8.07
C GLU A 81 -14.96 -18.43 -7.10
N ASP A 82 -14.05 -18.46 -6.11
CA ASP A 82 -13.80 -17.33 -5.21
C ASP A 82 -13.24 -16.13 -5.98
N VAL A 83 -12.25 -16.38 -6.86
CA VAL A 83 -11.65 -15.35 -7.71
C VAL A 83 -12.65 -14.82 -8.72
N LEU A 84 -13.42 -15.68 -9.38
CA LEU A 84 -14.47 -15.28 -10.33
C LEU A 84 -15.58 -14.48 -9.61
N SER A 85 -15.94 -14.86 -8.39
CA SER A 85 -16.92 -14.11 -7.59
C SER A 85 -16.41 -12.70 -7.25
N PHE A 86 -15.13 -12.58 -6.89
CA PHE A 86 -14.49 -11.30 -6.65
C PHE A 86 -14.47 -10.42 -7.91
N THR A 87 -14.03 -10.95 -9.05
CA THR A 87 -13.96 -10.18 -10.30
C THR A 87 -15.36 -9.76 -10.78
N ARG A 88 -16.35 -10.65 -10.75
CA ARG A 88 -17.76 -10.31 -11.08
C ARG A 88 -18.29 -9.18 -10.21
N ARG A 89 -17.88 -9.10 -8.95
CA ARG A 89 -18.34 -8.07 -8.01
C ARG A 89 -17.60 -6.73 -8.19
N PHE A 90 -16.30 -6.75 -8.38
CA PHE A 90 -15.47 -5.54 -8.29
C PHE A 90 -14.94 -5.04 -9.64
N TYR A 91 -14.80 -5.90 -10.66
CA TYR A 91 -14.37 -5.53 -12.00
C TYR A 91 -15.56 -5.05 -12.82
N GLN A 92 -16.11 -3.93 -12.38
CA GLN A 92 -17.30 -3.33 -12.98
C GLN A 92 -16.94 -1.98 -13.61
N PRO A 93 -17.53 -1.59 -14.75
CA PRO A 93 -17.24 -0.31 -15.41
C PRO A 93 -17.33 0.91 -14.48
N GLY A 94 -18.32 0.93 -13.57
CA GLY A 94 -18.50 1.99 -12.59
C GLY A 94 -17.44 2.06 -11.48
N ASN A 95 -16.59 1.03 -11.36
CA ASN A 95 -15.51 0.92 -10.35
C ASN A 95 -14.10 0.96 -10.98
N MET A 96 -14.01 1.21 -12.29
CA MET A 96 -12.77 1.19 -13.04
C MET A 96 -12.54 2.50 -13.75
N VAL A 97 -11.27 2.85 -13.92
CA VAL A 97 -10.86 4.00 -14.72
C VAL A 97 -9.94 3.51 -15.83
N PHE A 98 -10.36 3.78 -17.07
CA PHE A 98 -9.53 3.54 -18.24
C PHE A 98 -8.79 4.83 -18.60
N PHE A 99 -7.47 4.81 -18.54
CA PHE A 99 -6.60 5.96 -18.84
C PHE A 99 -5.69 5.67 -20.04
N VAL A 100 -5.61 6.64 -20.96
CA VAL A 100 -4.72 6.57 -22.12
C VAL A 100 -3.91 7.86 -22.23
N GLN A 101 -2.59 7.72 -22.34
CA GLN A 101 -1.69 8.84 -22.61
C GLN A 101 -0.97 8.62 -23.94
N GLY A 102 -0.99 9.62 -24.82
CA GLY A 102 -0.30 9.57 -26.12
C GLY A 102 -0.93 10.50 -27.14
N GLN A 103 -0.39 10.48 -28.37
CA GLN A 103 -0.91 11.25 -29.49
C GLN A 103 -1.97 10.42 -30.26
N TYR A 104 -3.19 10.37 -29.74
CA TYR A 104 -4.29 9.61 -30.32
C TYR A 104 -5.55 10.48 -30.44
N ASP A 105 -6.35 10.19 -31.48
CA ASP A 105 -7.69 10.78 -31.61
C ASP A 105 -8.62 10.22 -30.53
N PHE A 106 -9.17 11.09 -29.70
CA PHE A 106 -10.04 10.72 -28.58
C PHE A 106 -11.28 9.93 -29.02
N LYS A 107 -11.89 10.32 -30.15
CA LYS A 107 -13.04 9.58 -30.70
C LYS A 107 -12.70 8.16 -31.14
N LYS A 108 -11.44 7.96 -31.57
CA LYS A 108 -10.94 6.62 -31.91
C LYS A 108 -10.76 5.78 -30.64
N ILE A 109 -10.24 6.37 -29.55
CA ILE A 109 -10.10 5.68 -28.25
C ILE A 109 -11.46 5.22 -27.76
N ILE A 110 -12.47 6.10 -27.76
CA ILE A 110 -13.83 5.75 -27.35
C ILE A 110 -14.37 4.56 -28.17
N ARG A 111 -14.30 4.63 -29.49
CA ARG A 111 -14.80 3.54 -30.35
C ARG A 111 -14.10 2.21 -30.11
N LEU A 112 -12.80 2.22 -29.84
CA LEU A 112 -12.06 1.01 -29.53
C LEU A 112 -12.40 0.49 -28.13
N ALA A 113 -12.56 1.36 -27.14
CA ALA A 113 -13.03 0.97 -25.80
C ALA A 113 -14.44 0.37 -25.87
N GLU A 114 -15.36 1.00 -26.57
CA GLU A 114 -16.70 0.45 -26.82
C GLU A 114 -16.63 -0.91 -27.51
N LYS A 115 -15.75 -1.08 -28.50
CA LYS A 115 -15.61 -2.35 -29.23
C LYS A 115 -15.17 -3.52 -28.36
N TYR A 116 -14.27 -3.29 -27.40
CA TYR A 116 -13.63 -4.37 -26.63
C TYR A 116 -14.09 -4.44 -25.16
N MET A 117 -14.90 -3.49 -24.69
CA MET A 117 -15.29 -3.39 -23.27
C MET A 117 -16.79 -3.13 -23.07
N SER A 118 -17.63 -3.09 -24.14
CA SER A 118 -19.06 -2.76 -24.01
C SER A 118 -19.93 -3.91 -23.52
N ASP A 119 -19.47 -5.15 -23.68
CA ASP A 119 -20.26 -6.35 -23.33
C ASP A 119 -20.27 -6.65 -21.82
N ILE A 120 -19.64 -5.77 -21.03
CA ILE A 120 -19.57 -5.94 -19.59
C ILE A 120 -20.82 -5.32 -18.95
N PRO A 121 -21.64 -6.13 -18.27
CA PRO A 121 -22.84 -5.61 -17.63
C PRO A 121 -22.45 -4.62 -16.52
N ALA A 122 -22.99 -3.40 -16.59
CA ALA A 122 -22.83 -2.43 -15.52
C ALA A 122 -23.72 -2.83 -14.33
N VAL A 123 -23.11 -3.29 -13.26
CA VAL A 123 -23.79 -3.55 -11.99
C VAL A 123 -23.45 -2.43 -11.02
N GLU A 124 -24.43 -1.90 -10.32
CA GLU A 124 -24.19 -0.90 -9.28
C GLU A 124 -23.45 -1.54 -8.10
N ILE A 125 -22.27 -1.03 -7.81
CA ILE A 125 -21.44 -1.55 -6.70
C ILE A 125 -21.77 -0.73 -5.46
N GLU A 126 -22.30 -1.40 -4.45
CA GLU A 126 -22.47 -0.82 -3.13
C GLU A 126 -21.12 -0.85 -2.38
N ASN A 127 -20.37 0.23 -2.49
CA ASN A 127 -19.06 0.37 -1.83
C ASN A 127 -19.26 1.00 -0.44
N ARG A 128 -19.73 0.19 0.52
CA ARG A 128 -19.86 0.63 1.92
C ARG A 128 -18.52 0.53 2.61
N ARG A 129 -17.91 1.67 2.88
CA ARG A 129 -16.72 1.76 3.75
C ARG A 129 -17.17 1.99 5.18
N THR A 130 -16.62 1.22 6.10
CA THR A 130 -16.81 1.43 7.53
C THR A 130 -15.57 2.17 8.05
N PRO A 131 -15.70 3.35 8.67
CA PRO A 131 -14.57 4.04 9.26
C PRO A 131 -13.87 3.17 10.31
N PRO A 132 -12.54 3.26 10.45
CA PRO A 132 -11.83 2.54 11.49
C PRO A 132 -12.34 2.90 12.89
N PRO A 133 -12.39 1.93 13.83
CA PRO A 133 -12.82 2.17 15.20
C PRO A 133 -11.92 3.18 15.92
N LEU A 134 -12.30 3.59 17.11
CA LEU A 134 -11.50 4.51 17.93
C LEU A 134 -10.06 3.98 18.07
N TYR A 135 -9.09 4.85 17.84
CA TYR A 135 -7.68 4.55 17.99
C TYR A 135 -7.30 4.51 19.48
N ILE A 136 -6.65 3.42 19.88
CA ILE A 136 -6.07 3.25 21.20
C ILE A 136 -4.56 3.10 21.02
N PRO A 137 -3.73 4.00 21.60
CA PRO A 137 -2.28 3.86 21.53
C PRO A 137 -1.80 2.55 22.17
N GLU A 138 -0.92 1.85 21.48
CA GLU A 138 -0.31 0.61 21.92
C GLU A 138 1.20 0.67 21.75
N HIS A 139 1.91 -0.22 22.44
CA HIS A 139 3.33 -0.46 22.28
C HIS A 139 3.58 -1.95 22.08
N LEU A 140 4.32 -2.27 21.04
CA LEU A 140 4.71 -3.65 20.70
C LEU A 140 6.24 -3.72 20.58
N THR A 141 6.83 -4.75 21.15
CA THR A 141 8.23 -5.10 20.94
C THR A 141 8.31 -6.55 20.49
N VAL A 142 8.92 -6.77 19.35
CA VAL A 142 9.17 -8.10 18.78
C VAL A 142 10.68 -8.33 18.78
N THR A 143 11.11 -9.47 19.34
CA THR A 143 12.53 -9.85 19.32
C THR A 143 12.77 -10.80 18.15
N LYS A 144 13.68 -10.43 17.26
CA LYS A 144 14.14 -11.24 16.14
C LYS A 144 15.67 -11.36 16.20
N ASP A 145 16.22 -12.41 15.62
CA ASP A 145 17.67 -12.61 15.51
C ASP A 145 18.21 -11.75 14.33
N THR A 146 18.32 -10.45 14.57
CA THR A 146 18.78 -9.47 13.59
C THR A 146 19.85 -8.55 14.18
N HIS A 147 20.74 -8.03 13.33
CA HIS A 147 21.81 -7.14 13.77
C HIS A 147 21.33 -5.71 14.08
N GLN A 148 20.18 -5.33 13.54
CA GLN A 148 19.64 -3.97 13.67
C GLN A 148 18.32 -3.97 14.43
N ALA A 149 18.08 -2.89 15.19
CA ALA A 149 16.78 -2.55 15.70
C ALA A 149 16.03 -1.66 14.70
N HIS A 150 14.82 -2.06 14.37
CA HIS A 150 13.90 -1.28 13.56
C HIS A 150 12.82 -0.69 14.47
N VAL A 151 12.60 0.61 14.38
CA VAL A 151 11.67 1.33 15.25
C VAL A 151 10.68 2.12 14.42
N MET A 152 9.41 2.00 14.76
CA MET A 152 8.35 2.81 14.18
C MET A 152 7.54 3.50 15.26
N ILE A 153 7.30 4.81 15.09
CA ILE A 153 6.53 5.65 15.99
C ILE A 153 5.49 6.38 15.13
N GLY A 154 4.25 6.36 15.55
CA GLY A 154 3.26 7.08 14.77
C GLY A 154 1.87 7.04 15.38
N SER A 155 0.92 7.51 14.60
CA SER A 155 -0.49 7.57 14.97
C SER A 155 -1.36 7.62 13.74
N ARG A 156 -2.68 7.62 13.93
CA ARG A 156 -3.58 7.99 12.85
C ARG A 156 -3.36 9.44 12.42
N GLY A 157 -3.35 9.65 11.12
CA GLY A 157 -3.27 10.94 10.47
C GLY A 157 -4.63 11.44 10.00
N TYR A 158 -4.61 12.52 9.22
CA TYR A 158 -5.80 13.10 8.61
C TYR A 158 -6.17 12.40 7.30
N ASN A 159 -7.46 12.30 7.02
CA ASN A 159 -7.97 11.77 5.77
C ASN A 159 -7.69 12.73 4.58
N ALA A 160 -7.93 12.24 3.36
CA ALA A 160 -7.61 12.97 2.12
C ALA A 160 -8.38 14.30 1.95
N TYR A 161 -9.50 14.47 2.64
CA TYR A 161 -10.37 15.65 2.54
C TYR A 161 -10.27 16.60 3.74
N ASP A 162 -9.47 16.26 4.75
CA ASP A 162 -9.29 17.09 5.95
C ASP A 162 -8.40 18.30 5.63
N ASP A 163 -8.83 19.49 6.01
CA ASP A 163 -8.10 20.75 5.80
C ASP A 163 -6.71 20.76 6.46
N LYS A 164 -6.57 20.02 7.58
CA LYS A 164 -5.30 19.90 8.31
C LYS A 164 -4.29 18.99 7.64
N ARG A 165 -4.70 18.20 6.64
CA ARG A 165 -3.81 17.29 5.91
C ARG A 165 -2.59 18.01 5.32
N THR A 166 -2.80 19.18 4.74
CA THR A 166 -1.71 19.96 4.12
C THR A 166 -0.68 20.42 5.16
N ALA A 167 -1.14 20.82 6.35
CA ALA A 167 -0.24 21.19 7.44
C ALA A 167 0.56 19.97 7.95
N LEU A 168 -0.08 18.80 8.08
CA LEU A 168 0.61 17.57 8.47
C LEU A 168 1.59 17.11 7.38
N TYR A 169 1.26 17.27 6.10
CA TYR A 169 2.17 16.99 4.99
C TYR A 169 3.43 17.87 5.05
N LEU A 170 3.27 19.17 5.32
CA LEU A 170 4.41 20.07 5.50
C LEU A 170 5.25 19.68 6.72
N LEU A 171 4.60 19.35 7.84
CA LEU A 171 5.29 18.86 9.04
C LEU A 171 6.07 17.59 8.76
N ASN A 172 5.48 16.63 8.05
CA ASN A 172 6.14 15.40 7.61
C ASN A 172 7.42 15.70 6.82
N ASN A 173 7.36 16.60 5.84
CA ASN A 173 8.53 16.98 5.06
C ASN A 173 9.63 17.65 5.91
N ILE A 174 9.26 18.47 6.87
CA ILE A 174 10.22 19.13 7.78
C ILE A 174 10.87 18.11 8.70
N LEU A 175 10.11 17.14 9.22
CA LEU A 175 10.60 16.14 10.19
C LEU A 175 11.51 15.10 9.55
N GLY A 176 11.02 14.36 8.58
CA GLY A 176 11.71 13.20 8.01
C GLY A 176 11.41 13.01 6.53
N GLY A 177 11.08 14.08 5.80
CA GLY A 177 10.92 14.03 4.35
C GLY A 177 12.22 13.66 3.61
N PRO A 178 12.17 13.46 2.29
CA PRO A 178 13.27 12.90 1.50
C PRO A 178 14.52 13.77 1.42
N GLY A 179 14.46 15.01 1.91
CA GLY A 179 15.62 15.91 1.94
C GLY A 179 16.60 15.60 3.05
N MET A 180 17.89 15.59 2.73
CA MET A 180 18.98 15.39 3.73
C MET A 180 18.96 16.45 4.84
N ASN A 181 18.31 17.57 4.66
CA ASN A 181 18.14 18.65 5.61
C ASN A 181 16.92 18.52 6.52
N SER A 182 16.16 17.43 6.42
CA SER A 182 15.06 17.16 7.34
C SER A 182 15.57 17.02 8.78
N LYS A 183 14.77 17.44 9.77
CA LYS A 183 15.20 17.54 11.17
C LYS A 183 15.72 16.21 11.73
N LEU A 184 15.01 15.12 11.47
CA LEU A 184 15.41 13.78 11.95
C LEU A 184 16.68 13.32 11.27
N ASN A 185 16.82 13.51 9.95
CA ASN A 185 18.02 13.14 9.23
C ASN A 185 19.24 13.90 9.78
N VAL A 186 19.12 15.21 9.95
CA VAL A 186 20.20 16.03 10.54
C VAL A 186 20.50 15.64 11.99
N SER A 187 19.46 15.39 12.81
CA SER A 187 19.63 15.09 14.23
C SER A 187 20.20 13.71 14.51
N LEU A 188 19.73 12.69 13.81
CA LEU A 188 20.06 11.29 14.07
C LEU A 188 21.20 10.78 13.20
N ARG A 189 21.18 11.12 11.90
CA ARG A 189 22.14 10.60 10.93
C ARG A 189 23.34 11.52 10.74
N GLU A 190 23.14 12.75 10.25
CA GLU A 190 24.23 13.61 9.81
C GLU A 190 25.15 14.06 10.98
N ARG A 191 24.55 14.43 12.12
CA ARG A 191 25.32 14.92 13.27
C ARG A 191 25.89 13.82 14.16
N ARG A 192 25.26 12.63 14.17
CA ARG A 192 25.59 11.60 15.17
C ARG A 192 25.88 10.23 14.58
N GLY A 193 25.46 9.94 13.36
CA GLY A 193 25.67 8.64 12.73
C GLY A 193 24.95 7.47 13.42
N LEU A 194 23.86 7.75 14.16
CA LEU A 194 23.17 6.74 14.97
C LEU A 194 22.20 5.87 14.18
N VAL A 195 21.81 6.29 12.98
CA VAL A 195 20.83 5.58 12.17
C VAL A 195 21.33 5.36 10.74
N TYR A 196 20.97 4.23 10.17
CA TYR A 196 21.23 3.92 8.76
C TYR A 196 20.24 4.61 7.83
N ASN A 197 18.97 4.57 8.22
CA ASN A 197 17.89 5.26 7.55
C ASN A 197 16.96 5.89 8.58
N VAL A 198 16.38 7.04 8.24
CA VAL A 198 15.32 7.69 9.02
C VAL A 198 14.41 8.43 8.06
N GLU A 199 13.13 8.19 8.19
CA GLU A 199 12.11 8.81 7.35
C GLU A 199 10.82 9.03 8.13
N SER A 200 10.00 9.95 7.68
CA SER A 200 8.62 10.08 8.11
C SER A 200 7.68 10.00 6.92
N ASN A 201 6.62 9.24 7.08
CA ASN A 201 5.65 8.93 6.04
C ASN A 201 4.24 9.36 6.48
N LEU A 202 3.49 9.88 5.51
CA LEU A 202 2.09 10.23 5.67
C LEU A 202 1.27 9.56 4.58
N THR A 203 0.36 8.67 4.98
CA THR A 203 -0.63 8.07 4.09
C THR A 203 -2.00 8.65 4.42
N SER A 204 -2.70 9.18 3.41
CA SER A 204 -4.06 9.71 3.57
C SER A 204 -5.03 8.88 2.75
N TYR A 205 -5.90 8.15 3.44
CA TYR A 205 -7.04 7.44 2.86
C TYR A 205 -8.25 8.39 2.77
N THR A 206 -9.34 7.96 2.14
CA THR A 206 -10.56 8.78 1.99
C THR A 206 -11.29 9.03 3.30
N ASP A 207 -11.13 8.17 4.29
CA ASP A 207 -11.85 8.15 5.57
C ASP A 207 -10.95 8.22 6.80
N THR A 208 -9.64 8.05 6.63
CA THR A 208 -8.65 8.11 7.71
C THR A 208 -7.25 8.44 7.15
N GLY A 209 -6.22 8.35 7.97
CA GLY A 209 -4.83 8.44 7.56
C GLY A 209 -3.90 7.78 8.57
N ALA A 210 -2.63 7.63 8.19
CA ALA A 210 -1.55 7.17 9.03
C ALA A 210 -0.36 8.13 8.90
N PHE A 211 0.26 8.44 10.02
CA PHE A 211 1.52 9.17 10.10
C PHE A 211 2.50 8.34 10.90
N CYS A 212 3.69 8.10 10.34
CA CYS A 212 4.73 7.37 11.05
C CYS A 212 6.12 7.97 10.83
N ILE A 213 7.00 7.69 11.77
CA ILE A 213 8.43 7.91 11.71
C ILE A 213 9.08 6.53 11.84
N TYR A 214 9.93 6.19 10.90
CA TYR A 214 10.73 4.97 10.93
C TYR A 214 12.20 5.30 11.02
N PHE A 215 12.97 4.49 11.76
CA PHE A 215 14.41 4.47 11.71
C PHE A 215 14.99 3.09 12.00
N GLY A 216 16.13 2.79 11.34
CA GLY A 216 16.95 1.61 11.60
C GLY A 216 18.25 2.02 12.29
N THR A 217 18.60 1.37 13.40
CA THR A 217 19.73 1.72 14.26
C THR A 217 20.36 0.48 14.89
N ASP A 218 21.53 0.61 15.47
CA ASP A 218 22.08 -0.43 16.34
C ASP A 218 21.27 -0.53 17.65
N ILE A 219 21.17 -1.75 18.20
CA ILE A 219 20.36 -2.02 19.39
C ILE A 219 20.77 -1.13 20.58
N GLU A 220 22.07 -0.88 20.73
CA GLU A 220 22.64 -0.04 21.80
C GLU A 220 22.21 1.44 21.69
N ASP A 221 21.96 1.93 20.48
CA ASP A 221 21.60 3.33 20.19
C ASP A 221 20.08 3.60 20.18
N MET A 222 19.26 2.56 20.24
CA MET A 222 17.80 2.65 20.11
C MET A 222 17.18 3.67 21.08
N ASP A 223 17.51 3.60 22.36
CA ASP A 223 16.98 4.52 23.38
C ASP A 223 17.39 5.97 23.15
N THR A 224 18.61 6.18 22.66
CA THR A 224 19.13 7.51 22.31
C THR A 224 18.37 8.07 21.13
N CYS A 225 18.15 7.26 20.08
CA CYS A 225 17.38 7.64 18.90
C CYS A 225 15.93 7.98 19.27
N LEU A 226 15.29 7.19 20.12
CA LEU A 226 13.94 7.47 20.63
C LEU A 226 13.86 8.83 21.33
N LYS A 227 14.78 9.11 22.28
CA LYS A 227 14.84 10.40 23.01
C LYS A 227 15.04 11.58 22.06
N LEU A 228 15.89 11.45 21.08
CA LEU A 228 16.14 12.49 20.08
C LEU A 228 14.91 12.70 19.18
N THR A 229 14.28 11.63 18.72
CA THR A 229 13.05 11.72 17.93
C THR A 229 11.94 12.46 18.70
N TYR A 230 11.70 12.10 19.96
CA TYR A 230 10.73 12.82 20.80
C TYR A 230 11.11 14.28 21.07
N LYS A 231 12.38 14.62 21.03
CA LYS A 231 12.84 16.02 21.15
C LYS A 231 12.50 16.83 19.90
N GLU A 232 12.61 16.25 18.72
CA GLU A 232 12.27 16.92 17.46
C GLU A 232 10.75 17.04 17.23
N LEU A 233 9.96 16.22 17.92
CA LEU A 233 8.49 16.27 17.89
C LEU A 233 7.89 17.35 18.84
N LYS A 234 8.67 17.93 19.70
CA LYS A 234 8.28 19.03 20.63
C LYS A 234 8.56 20.40 20.04
#